data_4e535d5b9f888acf7a10bc3594490cb2
#
_entry.id   4e535d5b9f888acf7a10bc3594490cb2
#
_cell.length_a   1.000
_cell.length_b   1.000
_cell.length_c   1.000
_cell.angle_alpha   90.00
_cell.angle_beta   90.00
_cell.angle_gamma   90.00
#
_symmetry.space_group_name_H-M   'P 1'
#
loop_
_entity.id
_entity.type
_entity.pdbx_description
1 polymer ?
#
loop_
_entity_poly.entity_id
_entity_poly.type
_entity_poly.pdbx_seq_one_letter_code
_entity_poly.pdbx_strand_id
1 'polypeptide(L)'
;MRKQKLIWLDTAENPEGQMELIIKYRGSTSKENVAAFLEIRDKSSVLVKEKGELRQDTARVKTTVFKCQGVQCWTPDNPAVYQVNIVLELSDKSNEKTYIRHGQKLGFRSLKRQNQQVFWNHKPVKLLGIC
;
A
#
# COMPACT_ATOMS: atom_id res chain seq x y z
N MET A 1 -20.56 -17.28 4.92
CA MET A 1 -19.50 -17.29 3.90
C MET A 1 -18.52 -16.16 4.14
N ARG A 2 -17.26 -16.46 4.22
CA ARG A 2 -16.26 -15.43 4.42
C ARG A 2 -16.00 -14.68 3.13
N LYS A 3 -16.05 -13.35 3.20
CA LYS A 3 -15.59 -12.53 2.09
C LYS A 3 -14.09 -12.61 2.01
N GLN A 4 -13.54 -12.92 0.85
CA GLN A 4 -12.12 -12.86 0.64
C GLN A 4 -11.67 -11.40 0.58
N LYS A 5 -10.52 -11.13 1.18
CA LYS A 5 -9.93 -9.81 1.10
C LYS A 5 -9.40 -9.61 -0.32
N LEU A 6 -9.88 -8.58 -0.99
CA LEU A 6 -9.53 -8.31 -2.38
C LEU A 6 -8.38 -7.33 -2.52
N ILE A 7 -8.19 -6.46 -1.54
CA ILE A 7 -7.17 -5.43 -1.57
C ILE A 7 -6.30 -5.54 -0.32
N TRP A 8 -4.98 -5.51 -0.51
CA TRP A 8 -4.01 -5.48 0.58
C TRP A 8 -3.10 -4.29 0.40
N LEU A 9 -2.75 -3.66 1.51
CA LEU A 9 -1.80 -2.56 1.54
C LEU A 9 -0.60 -2.96 2.38
N ASP A 10 0.58 -2.86 1.79
CA ASP A 10 1.84 -3.01 2.50
C ASP A 10 2.63 -1.72 2.39
N THR A 11 3.50 -1.48 3.35
CA THR A 11 4.38 -0.32 3.33
C THR A 11 5.83 -0.78 3.36
N ALA A 12 6.70 0.03 2.78
CA ALA A 12 8.12 -0.23 2.75
C ALA A 12 8.87 1.09 2.71
N GLU A 13 10.17 1.03 2.99
CA GLU A 13 11.06 2.15 2.81
C GLU A 13 12.06 1.78 1.73
N ASN A 14 12.21 2.63 0.72
CA ASN A 14 13.15 2.36 -0.36
C ASN A 14 14.58 2.73 0.05
N PRO A 15 15.59 2.37 -0.75
CA PRO A 15 16.98 2.68 -0.40
C PRO A 15 17.28 4.16 -0.23
N GLU A 16 16.48 5.03 -0.81
CA GLU A 16 16.66 6.48 -0.68
C GLU A 16 15.95 7.06 0.56
N GLY A 17 15.33 6.21 1.37
CA GLY A 17 14.67 6.64 2.59
C GLY A 17 13.24 7.14 2.41
N GLN A 18 12.65 6.98 1.23
CA GLN A 18 11.27 7.35 0.99
C GLN A 18 10.34 6.21 1.35
N MET A 19 9.18 6.55 1.90
CA MET A 19 8.14 5.54 2.15
C MET A 19 7.44 5.18 0.86
N GLU A 20 7.11 3.91 0.74
CA GLU A 20 6.38 3.38 -0.40
C GLU A 20 5.12 2.68 0.06
N LEU A 21 4.07 2.79 -0.73
CA LEU A 21 2.83 2.05 -0.53
C LEU A 21 2.70 1.02 -1.63
N ILE A 22 2.54 -0.23 -1.22
CA ILE A 22 2.37 -1.35 -2.14
C ILE A 22 0.90 -1.74 -2.09
N ILE A 23 0.24 -1.67 -3.24
CA ILE A 23 -1.17 -2.05 -3.36
C ILE A 23 -1.24 -3.37 -4.09
N LYS A 24 -1.91 -4.33 -3.48
CA LYS A 24 -2.15 -5.64 -4.08
C LYS A 24 -3.64 -5.88 -4.21
N TYR A 25 -4.04 -6.37 -5.37
CA TYR A 25 -5.42 -6.67 -5.67
C TYR A 25 -5.53 -8.09 -6.18
N ARG A 26 -6.46 -8.85 -5.61
CA ARG A 26 -6.77 -10.19 -6.06
C ARG A 26 -8.05 -10.17 -6.86
N GLY A 27 -7.95 -10.50 -8.15
CA GLY A 27 -9.10 -10.52 -9.05
C GLY A 27 -9.59 -11.92 -9.34
N SER A 28 -10.74 -11.99 -9.98
CA SER A 28 -11.34 -13.24 -10.40
C SER A 28 -10.74 -13.79 -11.69
N THR A 29 -10.09 -12.91 -12.46
CA THR A 29 -9.48 -13.27 -13.73
C THR A 29 -8.22 -12.42 -13.94
N SER A 30 -7.25 -12.99 -14.67
CA SER A 30 -6.04 -12.26 -15.03
C SER A 30 -6.22 -11.34 -16.24
N LYS A 31 -7.39 -11.39 -16.89
CA LYS A 31 -7.62 -10.67 -18.15
C LYS A 31 -8.10 -9.24 -17.97
N GLU A 32 -8.47 -8.84 -16.76
CA GLU A 32 -8.90 -7.46 -16.53
C GLU A 32 -7.69 -6.56 -16.32
N ASN A 33 -7.84 -5.32 -16.76
CA ASN A 33 -6.85 -4.27 -16.50
C ASN A 33 -7.26 -3.53 -15.23
N VAL A 34 -6.29 -3.24 -14.39
CA VAL A 34 -6.55 -2.59 -13.11
C VAL A 34 -5.66 -1.36 -12.98
N ALA A 35 -6.27 -0.22 -12.75
CA ALA A 35 -5.57 1.02 -12.45
C ALA A 35 -5.94 1.46 -11.04
N ALA A 36 -5.00 2.04 -10.33
CA ALA A 36 -5.23 2.54 -8.98
C ALA A 36 -5.11 4.06 -8.96
N PHE A 37 -6.06 4.70 -8.32
CA PHE A 37 -6.02 6.12 -7.99
C PHE A 37 -5.79 6.24 -6.50
N LEU A 38 -4.68 6.84 -6.12
CA LEU A 38 -4.25 6.93 -4.72
C LEU A 38 -4.34 8.37 -4.23
N GLU A 39 -4.91 8.53 -3.04
CA GLU A 39 -4.88 9.79 -2.31
C GLU A 39 -4.45 9.50 -0.89
N ILE A 40 -3.43 10.23 -0.41
CA ILE A 40 -3.00 10.15 0.98
C ILE A 40 -3.17 11.53 1.60
N ARG A 41 -3.88 11.58 2.72
CA ARG A 41 -4.19 12.83 3.41
C ARG A 41 -3.64 12.81 4.83
N ASP A 42 -3.12 13.95 5.24
CA ASP A 42 -2.79 14.23 6.63
C ASP A 42 -3.71 15.33 7.10
N LYS A 43 -4.67 14.98 7.97
CA LYS A 43 -5.73 15.90 8.42
C LYS A 43 -6.47 16.45 7.21
N SER A 44 -6.33 17.74 6.91
CA SER A 44 -7.03 18.39 5.80
C SER A 44 -6.15 18.53 4.56
N SER A 45 -4.88 18.11 4.63
CA SER A 45 -3.94 18.31 3.53
C SER A 45 -3.77 17.03 2.72
N VAL A 46 -3.76 17.17 1.39
CA VAL A 46 -3.46 16.06 0.48
C VAL A 46 -1.96 16.05 0.25
N LEU A 47 -1.30 14.96 0.65
CA LEU A 47 0.14 14.82 0.48
C LEU A 47 0.48 14.11 -0.83
N VAL A 48 -0.32 13.12 -1.21
CA VAL A 48 -0.10 12.31 -2.39
C VAL A 48 -1.41 12.18 -3.15
N LYS A 49 -1.35 12.37 -4.47
CA LYS A 49 -2.48 12.12 -5.35
C LYS A 49 -1.93 11.65 -6.69
N GLU A 50 -2.00 10.35 -6.92
CA GLU A 50 -1.34 9.74 -8.07
C GLU A 50 -2.18 8.61 -8.65
N LYS A 51 -1.89 8.28 -9.91
CA LYS A 51 -2.48 7.15 -10.62
C LYS A 51 -1.38 6.19 -11.03
N GLY A 52 -1.63 4.90 -10.89
CA GLY A 52 -0.71 3.86 -11.33
C GLY A 52 -1.47 2.65 -11.84
N GLU A 53 -0.82 1.86 -12.68
CA GLU A 53 -1.40 0.63 -13.18
C GLU A 53 -0.83 -0.55 -12.40
N LEU A 54 -1.71 -1.49 -12.07
CA LEU A 54 -1.30 -2.72 -11.41
C LEU A 54 -0.84 -3.73 -12.45
N ARG A 55 0.28 -4.38 -12.15
CA ARG A 55 0.85 -5.41 -13.01
C ARG A 55 0.70 -6.77 -12.35
N GLN A 56 0.59 -7.79 -13.17
CA GLN A 56 0.43 -9.14 -12.68
C GLN A 56 1.68 -9.60 -11.96
N ASP A 57 1.50 -10.06 -10.73
CA ASP A 57 2.56 -10.58 -9.87
C ASP A 57 2.46 -12.12 -9.82
N THR A 58 1.29 -12.63 -9.45
CA THR A 58 1.00 -14.07 -9.47
C THR A 58 -0.25 -14.30 -10.30
N ALA A 59 -0.73 -15.53 -10.37
CA ALA A 59 -1.83 -15.93 -11.25
C ALA A 59 -3.07 -15.03 -11.12
N ARG A 60 -3.39 -14.55 -9.89
CA ARG A 60 -4.59 -13.75 -9.67
C ARG A 60 -4.31 -12.45 -8.92
N VAL A 61 -3.06 -12.18 -8.60
CA VAL A 61 -2.70 -11.00 -7.83
C VAL A 61 -1.97 -10.01 -8.72
N LYS A 62 -2.45 -8.79 -8.71
CA LYS A 62 -1.80 -7.67 -9.39
C LYS A 62 -1.32 -6.67 -8.35
N THR A 63 -0.22 -6.01 -8.63
CA THR A 63 0.42 -5.14 -7.67
C THR A 63 0.95 -3.87 -8.33
N THR A 64 1.02 -2.80 -7.55
CA THR A 64 1.73 -1.58 -7.92
C THR A 64 2.35 -0.97 -6.68
N VAL A 65 3.36 -0.14 -6.90
CA VAL A 65 4.08 0.54 -5.83
C VAL A 65 4.05 2.03 -6.09
N PHE A 66 3.68 2.81 -5.08
CA PHE A 66 3.70 4.27 -5.13
C PHE A 66 4.75 4.81 -4.18
N LYS A 67 5.55 5.76 -4.65
CA LYS A 67 6.44 6.52 -3.79
C LYS A 67 5.62 7.61 -3.11
N CYS A 68 5.67 7.66 -1.78
CA CYS A 68 4.81 8.55 -1.00
C CYS A 68 5.63 9.71 -0.46
N GLN A 69 5.78 10.73 -1.26
CA GLN A 69 6.53 11.91 -0.87
C GLN A 69 5.81 12.69 0.23
N GLY A 70 6.55 13.09 1.24
CA GLY A 70 5.98 13.83 2.37
C GLY A 70 5.41 12.96 3.48
N VAL A 71 5.34 11.65 3.26
CA VAL A 71 4.84 10.70 4.26
C VAL A 71 5.99 10.30 5.17
N GLN A 72 5.74 10.37 6.48
CA GLN A 72 6.72 10.02 7.49
C GLN A 72 6.52 8.59 7.98
N CYS A 73 7.61 7.94 8.36
CA CYS A 73 7.53 6.65 9.02
C CYS A 73 6.80 6.75 10.34
N TRP A 74 5.98 5.76 10.61
CA TRP A 74 5.41 5.59 11.94
C TRP A 74 6.49 5.08 12.89
N THR A 75 6.67 5.75 14.01
CA THR A 75 7.53 5.28 15.09
C THR A 75 6.79 5.46 16.39
N PRO A 76 7.18 4.74 17.47
CA PRO A 76 6.57 4.97 18.78
C PRO A 76 6.71 6.41 19.27
N ASP A 77 7.80 7.09 18.89
CA ASP A 77 8.03 8.48 19.27
C ASP A 77 7.28 9.47 18.38
N ASN A 78 6.94 9.06 17.16
CA ASN A 78 6.20 9.87 16.21
C ASN A 78 5.18 8.98 15.48
N PRO A 79 4.05 8.69 16.12
CA PRO A 79 3.07 7.75 15.55
C PRO A 79 2.22 8.43 14.47
N ALA A 80 2.85 8.74 13.35
CA ALA A 80 2.19 9.38 12.21
C ALA A 80 1.25 8.41 11.52
N VAL A 81 -0.02 8.80 11.39
CA VAL A 81 -1.06 8.00 10.74
C VAL A 81 -1.73 8.88 9.68
N TYR A 82 -1.96 8.29 8.52
CA TYR A 82 -2.51 9.01 7.38
C TYR A 82 -3.80 8.34 6.92
N GLN A 83 -4.69 9.14 6.32
CA GLN A 83 -5.86 8.58 5.65
C GLN A 83 -5.45 8.21 4.23
N VAL A 84 -5.56 6.92 3.91
CA VAL A 84 -5.24 6.40 2.58
C VAL A 84 -6.54 6.02 1.89
N ASN A 85 -6.81 6.64 0.75
CA ASN A 85 -7.99 6.37 -0.05
C ASN A 85 -7.55 5.86 -1.42
N ILE A 86 -8.11 4.74 -1.84
CA ILE A 86 -7.77 4.09 -3.09
C ILE A 86 -9.04 3.81 -3.86
N VAL A 87 -9.00 4.11 -5.14
CA VAL A 87 -10.04 3.67 -6.08
C VAL A 87 -9.36 2.80 -7.13
N LEU A 88 -9.78 1.55 -7.23
CA LEU A 88 -9.34 0.67 -8.29
C LEU A 88 -10.35 0.74 -9.43
N GLU A 89 -9.85 0.99 -10.64
CA GLU A 89 -10.63 0.96 -11.85
C GLU A 89 -10.33 -0.34 -12.58
N LEU A 90 -11.34 -1.19 -12.70
CA LEU A 90 -11.21 -2.46 -13.38
C LEU A 90 -11.89 -2.36 -14.74
N SER A 91 -11.20 -2.77 -15.79
CA SER A 91 -11.76 -2.77 -17.13
C SER A 91 -11.49 -4.11 -17.79
N ASP A 92 -12.49 -4.58 -18.54
CA ASP A 92 -12.40 -5.82 -19.29
C ASP A 92 -12.26 -5.53 -20.78
N LYS A 93 -12.35 -6.57 -21.63
CA LYS A 93 -12.23 -6.44 -23.07
C LYS A 93 -13.33 -5.61 -23.71
N SER A 94 -14.48 -5.48 -23.04
CA SER A 94 -15.60 -4.69 -23.56
C SER A 94 -15.52 -3.22 -23.16
N ASN A 95 -14.44 -2.81 -22.49
CA ASN A 95 -14.23 -1.46 -21.96
C ASN A 95 -15.25 -1.05 -20.89
N GLU A 96 -15.98 -2.00 -20.35
CA GLU A 96 -16.79 -1.72 -19.18
C GLU A 96 -15.90 -1.52 -17.98
N LYS A 97 -16.19 -0.47 -17.21
CA LYS A 97 -15.39 -0.12 -16.04
C LYS A 97 -16.16 -0.36 -14.77
N THR A 98 -15.50 -0.99 -13.83
CA THR A 98 -16.02 -1.22 -12.48
C THR A 98 -15.04 -0.60 -11.50
N TYR A 99 -15.57 -0.03 -10.43
CA TYR A 99 -14.73 0.67 -9.46
C TYR A 99 -14.86 0.02 -8.08
N ILE A 100 -13.71 -0.15 -7.42
CA ILE A 100 -13.65 -0.62 -6.04
C ILE A 100 -13.00 0.48 -5.22
N ARG A 101 -13.67 0.89 -4.13
CA ARG A 101 -13.17 1.93 -3.25
C ARG A 101 -12.69 1.31 -1.94
N HIS A 102 -11.55 1.79 -1.47
CA HIS A 102 -10.99 1.33 -0.21
C HIS A 102 -10.38 2.52 0.52
N GLY A 103 -10.77 2.68 1.78
CA GLY A 103 -10.21 3.73 2.63
C GLY A 103 -9.81 3.15 3.98
N GLN A 104 -8.66 3.56 4.47
CA GLN A 104 -8.21 3.17 5.80
C GLN A 104 -7.18 4.15 6.33
N LYS A 105 -7.04 4.17 7.66
CA LYS A 105 -5.93 4.86 8.29
C LYS A 105 -4.73 3.95 8.31
N LEU A 106 -3.56 4.51 8.02
CA LEU A 106 -2.36 3.71 7.84
C LEU A 106 -1.14 4.43 8.42
N GLY A 107 -0.38 3.70 9.23
CA GLY A 107 0.96 4.12 9.62
C GLY A 107 1.98 3.43 8.72
N PHE A 108 2.88 4.20 8.13
CA PHE A 108 3.88 3.66 7.23
C PHE A 108 5.07 3.13 8.03
N ARG A 109 5.41 1.88 7.83
CA ARG A 109 6.41 1.18 8.61
C ARG A 109 7.40 0.48 7.71
N SER A 110 8.64 0.37 8.16
CA SER A 110 9.67 -0.37 7.48
C SER A 110 10.26 -1.38 8.45
N LEU A 111 9.87 -2.64 8.29
CA LEU A 111 10.42 -3.75 9.07
C LEU A 111 11.25 -4.61 8.14
N LYS A 112 12.52 -4.78 8.47
CA LYS A 112 13.40 -5.66 7.72
C LYS A 112 13.99 -6.67 8.67
N ARG A 113 14.06 -7.93 8.21
CA ARG A 113 14.74 -8.99 8.93
C ARG A 113 16.11 -9.20 8.29
N GLN A 114 17.16 -9.02 9.07
CA GLN A 114 18.52 -9.18 8.59
C GLN A 114 19.33 -9.83 9.71
N ASN A 115 20.06 -10.91 9.37
CA ASN A 115 20.87 -11.66 10.34
C ASN A 115 20.08 -12.05 11.60
N GLN A 116 18.83 -12.47 11.38
CA GLN A 116 17.89 -12.86 12.44
C GLN A 116 17.52 -11.72 13.40
N GLN A 117 17.85 -10.50 13.04
CA GLN A 117 17.39 -9.31 13.78
C GLN A 117 16.30 -8.61 12.98
N VAL A 118 15.38 -7.98 13.69
CA VAL A 118 14.33 -7.17 13.08
C VAL A 118 14.70 -5.71 13.24
N PHE A 119 14.65 -4.98 12.14
CA PHE A 119 14.94 -3.55 12.12
C PHE A 119 13.64 -2.78 11.91
N TRP A 120 13.43 -1.79 12.76
CA TRP A 120 12.35 -0.84 12.62
C TRP A 120 12.91 0.45 12.04
N ASN A 121 12.52 0.80 10.80
CA ASN A 121 13.05 1.97 10.10
C ASN A 121 14.58 2.00 10.11
N HIS A 122 15.20 0.84 9.82
CA HIS A 122 16.65 0.63 9.78
C HIS A 122 17.36 0.70 11.12
N LYS A 123 16.62 0.71 12.22
CA LYS A 123 17.20 0.59 13.57
C LYS A 123 16.87 -0.78 14.13
N PRO A 124 17.86 -1.47 14.74
CA PRO A 124 17.56 -2.76 15.35
C PRO A 124 16.63 -2.57 16.55
N VAL A 125 15.64 -3.45 16.66
CA VAL A 125 14.67 -3.38 17.73
C VAL A 125 14.42 -4.80 18.24
N LYS A 126 14.00 -4.91 19.48
CA LYS A 126 13.58 -6.20 20.03
C LYS A 126 12.24 -6.58 19.40
N LEU A 127 12.10 -7.87 19.07
CA LEU A 127 10.85 -8.39 18.51
C LEU A 127 9.67 -8.22 19.44
N LEU A 128 9.91 -8.34 20.75
CA LEU A 128 8.88 -8.13 21.74
C LEU A 128 8.55 -6.64 21.80
N GLY A 129 7.28 -6.31 21.65
CA GLY A 129 6.82 -4.93 21.64
C GLY A 129 6.65 -4.32 20.26
N ILE A 130 6.94 -5.09 19.21
CA ILE A 130 6.62 -4.70 17.85
C ILE A 130 5.41 -5.50 17.40
N CYS A 131 4.39 -4.85 17.05
CA CYS A 131 3.19 -5.54 16.56
C CYS A 131 3.11 -5.50 15.07
#